data_134ec6e892cc5df5dea7ccce3377e73c
#
_entry.id   134ec6e892cc5df5dea7ccce3377e73c
#
_cell.length_a   1.000
_cell.length_b   1.000
_cell.length_c   1.000
_cell.angle_alpha   90.00
_cell.angle_beta   90.00
_cell.angle_gamma   90.00
#
_symmetry.space_group_name_H-M   'P 1'
#
loop_
_entity.id
_entity.type
_entity.pdbx_description
1 polymer ?
#
loop_
_entity_poly.entity_id
_entity_poly.type
_entity_poly.pdbx_seq_one_letter_code
_entity_poly.pdbx_strand_id
1 'polypeptide(L)'
;MTAVNHADLEQLPEAGSEALPAGTPLMGDQFTIERPLSSGGFGITYLAQDNFLGRRVVIKECYPEAFCRRDGRKVLVRSNIHHEKYRAIVEMFMREARSIAKLRHPNIVGVHRIFEDNETAYMVLDLIQGRDLLSLIKGEDDALQPDQVKEVLVKVLDAVKLVHDNDLLHRDISPDNILLDKWGSPVLIDFGAAREEASRETRAVSAVLVVKDGYSPQEFYFSGGKQSPSSDLYALGATFYHMISGVAPPNSQTRMAEFAANNPDPCEPLSGRFPEYDMAFLEAIDKAMSVLPKERVQTAREWLGLITQRSERATPIRMNPNNKLDKVLNRLVSETNEFVYNSQPRDVKPKSRKPVQSEPKVASKPEWADEFNKETTDKVKSREVTETPSEAVFVKHGSLAVPAKKKRTGISRIFGLFDKD
;
A
#
# COMPACT_ATOMS: atom_id res chain seq x y z
N MET A 1 -1.28 8.30 -10.57
CA MET A 1 -1.80 9.68 -10.39
C MET A 1 -0.72 10.64 -10.80
N THR A 2 -0.95 11.48 -11.78
CA THR A 2 0.02 12.48 -12.17
C THR A 2 -0.06 13.63 -11.17
N ALA A 3 1.06 14.01 -10.57
CA ALA A 3 1.16 15.27 -9.85
C ALA A 3 0.72 16.38 -10.81
N VAL A 4 -0.07 17.33 -10.32
CA VAL A 4 -0.52 18.46 -11.14
C VAL A 4 0.67 19.41 -11.33
N ASN A 5 1.44 19.20 -12.38
CA ASN A 5 2.42 20.18 -12.85
C ASN A 5 1.69 21.39 -13.38
N HIS A 6 2.23 22.58 -13.18
CA HIS A 6 1.68 23.81 -13.74
C HIS A 6 1.53 23.79 -15.27
N ALA A 7 2.28 22.90 -15.97
CA ALA A 7 2.22 22.71 -17.42
C ALA A 7 1.06 21.81 -17.89
N ASP A 8 0.47 20.96 -17.02
CA ASP A 8 -0.63 20.05 -17.36
C ASP A 8 -2.02 20.74 -17.30
N LEU A 9 -2.07 22.04 -17.11
CA LEU A 9 -3.29 22.80 -16.91
C LEU A 9 -4.14 22.99 -18.19
N GLU A 10 -3.66 22.60 -19.38
CA GLU A 10 -4.30 22.94 -20.66
C GLU A 10 -4.77 21.76 -21.53
N GLN A 11 -4.63 20.50 -21.11
CA GLN A 11 -5.12 19.39 -21.92
C GLN A 11 -6.60 19.08 -21.64
N LEU A 12 -7.46 19.39 -22.62
CA LEU A 12 -8.87 18.99 -22.66
C LEU A 12 -8.96 17.46 -22.80
N PRO A 13 -9.95 16.78 -22.14
CA PRO A 13 -10.15 15.36 -22.29
C PRO A 13 -10.48 15.01 -23.74
N GLU A 14 -9.85 13.98 -24.27
CA GLU A 14 -10.16 13.43 -25.60
C GLU A 14 -11.62 12.96 -25.66
N ALA A 15 -12.26 13.21 -26.78
CA ALA A 15 -13.63 12.76 -27.07
C ALA A 15 -13.70 11.23 -27.02
N GLY A 16 -14.40 10.67 -26.00
CA GLY A 16 -14.49 9.23 -25.72
C GLY A 16 -14.08 8.84 -24.29
N SER A 17 -13.64 9.80 -23.48
CA SER A 17 -13.30 9.55 -22.07
C SER A 17 -14.53 9.17 -21.24
N GLU A 18 -14.45 8.07 -20.50
CA GLU A 18 -15.45 7.66 -19.48
C GLU A 18 -15.46 8.59 -18.24
N ALA A 19 -14.64 9.64 -18.24
CA ALA A 19 -14.57 10.62 -17.16
C ALA A 19 -15.79 11.55 -17.16
N LEU A 20 -16.19 12.01 -15.96
CA LEU A 20 -17.20 13.04 -15.80
C LEU A 20 -16.71 14.36 -16.43
N PRO A 21 -17.56 15.07 -17.18
CA PRO A 21 -17.20 16.36 -17.78
C PRO A 21 -17.00 17.46 -16.71
N ALA A 22 -16.21 18.47 -17.06
CA ALA A 22 -16.07 19.68 -16.25
C ALA A 22 -17.45 20.32 -15.98
N GLY A 23 -17.60 20.89 -14.79
CA GLY A 23 -18.87 21.48 -14.32
C GLY A 23 -19.87 20.47 -13.78
N THR A 24 -19.56 19.16 -13.77
CA THR A 24 -20.44 18.14 -13.17
C THR A 24 -20.53 18.33 -11.66
N PRO A 25 -21.75 18.57 -11.11
CA PRO A 25 -21.96 18.64 -9.69
C PRO A 25 -22.01 17.23 -9.07
N LEU A 26 -21.48 17.11 -7.85
CA LEU A 26 -21.54 15.91 -7.03
C LEU A 26 -22.04 16.26 -5.63
N MET A 27 -22.70 15.29 -4.99
CA MET A 27 -23.18 15.38 -3.61
C MET A 27 -24.04 16.64 -3.35
N GLY A 28 -25.09 16.86 -4.18
CA GLY A 28 -25.99 18.01 -4.04
C GLY A 28 -25.26 19.35 -4.15
N ASP A 29 -24.45 19.49 -5.21
CA ASP A 29 -23.66 20.68 -5.57
C ASP A 29 -22.55 21.05 -4.55
N GLN A 30 -22.24 20.20 -3.57
CA GLN A 30 -21.12 20.47 -2.65
C GLN A 30 -19.78 20.48 -3.42
N PHE A 31 -19.62 19.58 -4.39
CA PHE A 31 -18.41 19.51 -5.18
C PHE A 31 -18.73 19.75 -6.65
N THR A 32 -17.84 20.42 -7.37
CA THR A 32 -17.92 20.60 -8.81
C THR A 32 -16.64 20.10 -9.46
N ILE A 33 -16.74 19.17 -10.40
CA ILE A 33 -15.60 18.65 -11.16
C ILE A 33 -15.00 19.79 -11.99
N GLU A 34 -13.71 20.06 -11.84
CA GLU A 34 -12.97 20.98 -12.72
C GLU A 34 -12.44 20.24 -13.96
N ARG A 35 -11.78 19.09 -13.75
CA ARG A 35 -11.24 18.25 -14.84
C ARG A 35 -10.78 16.89 -14.33
N PRO A 36 -10.65 15.86 -15.18
CA PRO A 36 -9.98 14.65 -14.84
C PRO A 36 -8.46 14.89 -14.64
N LEU A 37 -7.84 14.16 -13.71
CA LEU A 37 -6.40 14.13 -13.45
C LEU A 37 -5.77 12.85 -13.99
N SER A 38 -6.44 11.72 -13.77
CA SER A 38 -6.00 10.41 -14.26
C SER A 38 -7.19 9.47 -14.41
N SER A 39 -7.08 8.52 -15.34
CA SER A 39 -8.00 7.41 -15.49
C SER A 39 -7.21 6.12 -15.53
N GLY A 40 -7.73 5.09 -14.84
CA GLY A 40 -7.14 3.76 -14.81
C GLY A 40 -8.21 2.70 -14.69
N GLY A 41 -7.86 1.44 -14.86
CA GLY A 41 -8.81 0.33 -14.91
C GLY A 41 -9.70 0.14 -13.67
N PHE A 42 -9.45 0.87 -12.56
CA PHE A 42 -10.18 0.74 -11.28
C PHE A 42 -10.81 2.03 -10.78
N GLY A 43 -10.48 3.16 -11.37
CA GLY A 43 -11.01 4.43 -10.93
C GLY A 43 -10.57 5.60 -11.78
N ILE A 44 -11.29 6.68 -11.63
CA ILE A 44 -11.00 7.96 -12.28
C ILE A 44 -10.76 8.99 -11.18
N THR A 45 -9.73 9.79 -11.33
CA THR A 45 -9.37 10.83 -10.38
C THR A 45 -9.59 12.19 -11.00
N TYR A 46 -10.18 13.11 -10.25
CA TYR A 46 -10.56 14.44 -10.68
C TYR A 46 -9.96 15.51 -9.79
N LEU A 47 -9.64 16.65 -10.37
CA LEU A 47 -9.57 17.92 -9.68
C LEU A 47 -11.00 18.46 -9.54
N ALA A 48 -11.38 18.89 -8.34
CA ALA A 48 -12.71 19.41 -8.08
C ALA A 48 -12.66 20.62 -7.12
N GLN A 49 -13.69 21.45 -7.18
CA GLN A 49 -13.92 22.53 -6.25
C GLN A 49 -14.87 22.07 -5.13
N ASP A 50 -14.49 22.23 -3.88
CA ASP A 50 -15.40 22.18 -2.74
C ASP A 50 -16.07 23.56 -2.62
N ASN A 51 -17.32 23.65 -3.04
CA ASN A 51 -18.06 24.90 -3.12
C ASN A 51 -18.40 25.47 -1.73
N PHE A 52 -18.47 24.63 -0.67
CA PHE A 52 -18.78 25.05 0.68
C PHE A 52 -17.57 25.62 1.40
N LEU A 53 -16.38 25.02 1.17
CA LEU A 53 -15.15 25.47 1.77
C LEU A 53 -14.32 26.40 0.87
N GLY A 54 -14.73 26.60 -0.38
CA GLY A 54 -14.04 27.48 -1.32
C GLY A 54 -12.63 27.02 -1.66
N ARG A 55 -12.35 25.69 -1.64
CA ARG A 55 -11.03 25.14 -1.87
C ARG A 55 -11.05 24.03 -2.93
N ARG A 56 -9.91 23.82 -3.57
CA ARG A 56 -9.72 22.67 -4.46
C ARG A 56 -9.44 21.41 -3.68
N VAL A 57 -9.96 20.30 -4.17
CA VAL A 57 -9.80 18.95 -3.63
C VAL A 57 -9.54 17.96 -4.75
N VAL A 58 -9.05 16.78 -4.43
CA VAL A 58 -9.00 15.64 -5.34
C VAL A 58 -10.19 14.72 -5.04
N ILE A 59 -10.91 14.28 -6.06
CA ILE A 59 -11.98 13.30 -5.92
C ILE A 59 -11.61 12.05 -6.72
N LYS A 60 -11.57 10.91 -6.04
CA LYS A 60 -11.39 9.60 -6.65
C LYS A 60 -12.74 8.89 -6.77
N GLU A 61 -13.11 8.52 -7.98
CA GLU A 61 -14.31 7.76 -8.32
C GLU A 61 -13.96 6.27 -8.41
N CYS A 62 -14.78 5.41 -7.83
CA CYS A 62 -14.70 3.97 -8.02
C CYS A 62 -15.26 3.64 -9.42
N TYR A 63 -14.40 3.35 -10.38
CA TYR A 63 -14.78 3.04 -11.76
C TYR A 63 -14.01 1.83 -12.28
N PRO A 64 -14.40 0.61 -11.89
CA PRO A 64 -13.78 -0.62 -12.39
C PRO A 64 -14.24 -0.90 -13.83
N GLU A 65 -13.50 -0.36 -14.79
CA GLU A 65 -13.82 -0.34 -16.22
C GLU A 65 -14.21 -1.72 -16.81
N ALA A 66 -13.58 -2.79 -16.32
CA ALA A 66 -13.88 -4.15 -16.75
C ALA A 66 -15.36 -4.58 -16.47
N PHE A 67 -16.00 -3.97 -15.48
CA PHE A 67 -17.33 -4.36 -14.99
C PHE A 67 -18.42 -3.33 -15.27
N CYS A 68 -18.06 -2.08 -15.55
CA CYS A 68 -19.00 -1.00 -15.72
C CYS A 68 -18.75 -0.15 -17.00
N ARG A 69 -19.71 0.69 -17.32
CA ARG A 69 -19.66 1.71 -18.36
C ARG A 69 -20.36 2.96 -17.88
N ARG A 70 -20.08 4.08 -18.46
CA ARG A 70 -20.77 5.33 -18.15
C ARG A 70 -21.98 5.53 -19.06
N ASP A 71 -23.06 6.05 -18.47
CA ASP A 71 -24.25 6.52 -19.17
C ASP A 71 -24.65 7.89 -18.60
N GLY A 72 -24.34 8.94 -19.34
CA GLY A 72 -24.40 10.29 -18.83
C GLY A 72 -23.50 10.49 -17.61
N ARG A 73 -24.07 10.75 -16.43
CA ARG A 73 -23.33 10.83 -15.16
C ARG A 73 -23.27 9.49 -14.41
N LYS A 74 -24.19 8.55 -14.70
CA LYS A 74 -24.34 7.30 -13.96
C LYS A 74 -23.35 6.26 -14.44
N VAL A 75 -22.94 5.44 -13.49
CA VAL A 75 -22.14 4.22 -13.75
C VAL A 75 -23.10 3.03 -13.82
N LEU A 76 -23.16 2.37 -14.96
CA LEU A 76 -23.98 1.19 -15.18
C LEU A 76 -23.11 -0.05 -15.29
N VAL A 77 -23.56 -1.14 -14.68
CA VAL A 77 -22.91 -2.45 -14.81
C VAL A 77 -23.07 -2.97 -16.24
N ARG A 78 -21.99 -3.45 -16.86
CA ARG A 78 -22.01 -3.96 -18.27
C ARG A 78 -22.90 -5.17 -18.47
N SER A 79 -23.09 -6.01 -17.44
CA SER A 79 -23.90 -7.21 -17.50
C SER A 79 -24.43 -7.56 -16.11
N ASN A 80 -25.65 -8.11 -16.04
CA ASN A 80 -26.25 -8.56 -14.79
C ASN A 80 -25.38 -9.60 -14.04
N ILE A 81 -24.58 -10.40 -14.77
CA ILE A 81 -23.64 -11.36 -14.18
C ILE A 81 -22.55 -10.66 -13.34
N HIS A 82 -22.25 -9.40 -13.63
CA HIS A 82 -21.21 -8.63 -12.93
C HIS A 82 -21.76 -7.76 -11.80
N HIS A 83 -23.06 -7.76 -11.56
CA HIS A 83 -23.69 -6.85 -10.60
C HIS A 83 -23.18 -7.05 -9.17
N GLU A 84 -23.13 -8.30 -8.71
CA GLU A 84 -22.64 -8.63 -7.36
C GLU A 84 -21.15 -8.28 -7.21
N LYS A 85 -20.34 -8.56 -8.24
CA LYS A 85 -18.91 -8.24 -8.26
C LYS A 85 -18.66 -6.74 -8.23
N TYR A 86 -19.40 -5.99 -9.04
CA TYR A 86 -19.32 -4.53 -9.05
C TYR A 86 -19.65 -3.95 -7.67
N ARG A 87 -20.72 -4.39 -7.04
CA ARG A 87 -21.09 -3.96 -5.68
C ARG A 87 -20.03 -4.30 -4.66
N ALA A 88 -19.45 -5.50 -4.70
CA ALA A 88 -18.38 -5.90 -3.81
C ALA A 88 -17.14 -4.97 -3.95
N ILE A 89 -16.78 -4.57 -5.18
CA ILE A 89 -15.69 -3.63 -5.43
C ILE A 89 -16.01 -2.24 -4.86
N VAL A 90 -17.24 -1.73 -5.07
CA VAL A 90 -17.67 -0.45 -4.51
C VAL A 90 -17.66 -0.46 -2.97
N GLU A 91 -18.18 -1.53 -2.36
CA GLU A 91 -18.14 -1.70 -0.90
C GLU A 91 -16.72 -1.78 -0.35
N MET A 92 -15.81 -2.45 -1.05
CA MET A 92 -14.40 -2.51 -0.68
C MET A 92 -13.74 -1.13 -0.78
N PHE A 93 -13.97 -0.39 -1.86
CA PHE A 93 -13.51 0.99 -2.02
C PHE A 93 -13.97 1.88 -0.85
N MET A 94 -15.24 1.77 -0.46
CA MET A 94 -15.80 2.51 0.68
C MET A 94 -15.17 2.09 2.02
N ARG A 95 -14.88 0.80 2.19
CA ARG A 95 -14.23 0.25 3.40
C ARG A 95 -12.79 0.73 3.50
N GLU A 96 -12.04 0.65 2.41
CA GLU A 96 -10.68 1.17 2.30
C GLU A 96 -10.63 2.65 2.66
N ALA A 97 -11.47 3.46 2.01
CA ALA A 97 -11.57 4.89 2.27
C ALA A 97 -11.83 5.21 3.74
N ARG A 98 -12.76 4.46 4.39
CA ARG A 98 -13.03 4.61 5.84
C ARG A 98 -11.82 4.23 6.72
N SER A 99 -11.02 3.27 6.28
CA SER A 99 -9.82 2.85 7.01
C SER A 99 -8.72 3.91 6.90
N ILE A 100 -8.48 4.43 5.70
CA ILE A 100 -7.51 5.51 5.47
C ILE A 100 -7.93 6.79 6.19
N ALA A 101 -9.23 7.12 6.22
CA ALA A 101 -9.74 8.32 6.89
C ALA A 101 -9.43 8.37 8.40
N LYS A 102 -9.13 7.22 9.02
CA LYS A 102 -8.73 7.14 10.44
C LYS A 102 -7.26 7.47 10.65
N LEU A 103 -6.43 7.34 9.61
CA LEU A 103 -5.01 7.63 9.68
C LEU A 103 -4.79 9.15 9.70
N ARG A 104 -3.96 9.61 10.63
CA ARG A 104 -3.56 11.03 10.75
C ARG A 104 -2.05 11.10 10.73
N HIS A 105 -1.47 11.46 9.59
CA HIS A 105 -0.03 11.56 9.42
C HIS A 105 0.30 12.62 8.36
N PRO A 106 1.33 13.46 8.55
CA PRO A 106 1.68 14.50 7.60
C PRO A 106 2.12 13.94 6.23
N ASN A 107 2.60 12.71 6.21
CA ASN A 107 3.08 12.03 5.01
C ASN A 107 2.09 10.99 4.44
N ILE A 108 0.81 11.06 4.82
CA ILE A 108 -0.30 10.27 4.24
C ILE A 108 -1.39 11.25 3.81
N VAL A 109 -1.92 11.06 2.59
CA VAL A 109 -3.00 11.89 2.06
C VAL A 109 -4.23 11.84 2.97
N GLY A 110 -4.79 12.99 3.31
CA GLY A 110 -6.00 13.07 4.13
C GLY A 110 -7.26 12.74 3.33
N VAL A 111 -8.15 11.95 3.93
CA VAL A 111 -9.50 11.68 3.40
C VAL A 111 -10.49 12.57 4.14
N HIS A 112 -11.17 13.45 3.40
CA HIS A 112 -12.14 14.40 3.97
C HIS A 112 -13.56 13.86 4.02
N ARG A 113 -13.95 13.15 2.95
CA ARG A 113 -15.30 12.66 2.80
C ARG A 113 -15.35 11.42 1.91
N ILE A 114 -16.37 10.60 2.14
CA ILE A 114 -16.70 9.42 1.35
C ILE A 114 -18.21 9.46 1.15
N PHE A 115 -18.67 9.29 -0.09
CA PHE A 115 -20.09 9.32 -0.40
C PHE A 115 -20.41 8.46 -1.63
N GLU A 116 -21.68 8.09 -1.76
CA GLU A 116 -22.21 7.43 -2.93
C GLU A 116 -23.00 8.44 -3.76
N ASP A 117 -22.80 8.45 -5.08
CA ASP A 117 -23.53 9.22 -6.06
C ASP A 117 -23.40 8.54 -7.43
N ASN A 118 -24.25 8.84 -8.40
CA ASN A 118 -24.18 8.32 -9.76
C ASN A 118 -24.03 6.78 -9.87
N GLU A 119 -24.62 6.01 -8.93
CA GLU A 119 -24.56 4.54 -8.82
C GLU A 119 -23.14 4.01 -8.54
N THR A 120 -22.23 4.83 -7.99
CA THR A 120 -20.89 4.46 -7.58
C THR A 120 -20.48 5.20 -6.30
N ALA A 121 -19.22 5.04 -5.88
CA ALA A 121 -18.68 5.69 -4.70
C ALA A 121 -17.54 6.66 -5.04
N TYR A 122 -17.42 7.69 -4.23
CA TYR A 122 -16.43 8.75 -4.33
C TYR A 122 -15.69 8.94 -3.02
N MET A 123 -14.40 9.28 -3.12
CA MET A 123 -13.53 9.63 -2.00
C MET A 123 -12.93 11.00 -2.25
N VAL A 124 -13.12 11.94 -1.31
CA VAL A 124 -12.56 13.30 -1.37
C VAL A 124 -11.26 13.33 -0.59
N LEU A 125 -10.21 13.77 -1.22
CA LEU A 125 -8.84 13.76 -0.73
C LEU A 125 -8.24 15.17 -0.72
N ASP A 126 -7.17 15.35 0.06
CA ASP A 126 -6.34 16.56 -0.05
C ASP A 126 -5.77 16.71 -1.46
N LEU A 127 -5.74 17.95 -1.95
CA LEU A 127 -4.96 18.32 -3.12
C LEU A 127 -3.51 18.58 -2.68
N ILE A 128 -2.61 17.66 -3.02
CA ILE A 128 -1.18 17.85 -2.80
C ILE A 128 -0.59 18.57 -4.03
N GLN A 129 -0.14 19.81 -3.82
CA GLN A 129 0.56 20.58 -4.84
C GLN A 129 2.04 20.24 -4.81
N GLY A 130 2.53 19.59 -5.87
CA GLY A 130 3.91 19.14 -5.93
C GLY A 130 4.16 18.24 -7.12
N ARG A 131 5.21 17.42 -7.05
CA ARG A 131 5.60 16.46 -8.10
C ARG A 131 5.74 15.06 -7.51
N ASP A 132 5.37 14.04 -8.27
CA ASP A 132 5.64 12.66 -7.90
C ASP A 132 7.12 12.31 -8.09
N LEU A 133 7.59 11.28 -7.37
CA LEU A 133 8.98 10.85 -7.45
C LEU A 133 9.34 10.33 -8.85
N LEU A 134 8.38 9.78 -9.62
CA LEU A 134 8.66 9.30 -10.98
C LEU A 134 8.99 10.46 -11.92
N SER A 135 8.27 11.57 -11.79
CA SER A 135 8.56 12.80 -12.54
C SER A 135 9.93 13.38 -12.18
N LEU A 136 10.34 13.28 -10.91
CA LEU A 136 11.67 13.71 -10.47
C LEU A 136 12.78 12.81 -11.02
N ILE A 137 12.58 11.49 -11.03
CA ILE A 137 13.53 10.53 -11.59
C ILE A 137 13.76 10.78 -13.09
N LYS A 138 12.70 11.17 -13.81
CA LYS A 138 12.76 11.42 -15.27
C LYS A 138 13.29 12.82 -15.64
N GLY A 139 13.31 13.75 -14.69
CA GLY A 139 13.78 15.12 -14.91
C GLY A 139 15.29 15.23 -14.69
N GLU A 140 16.01 15.90 -15.59
CA GLU A 140 17.47 16.05 -15.49
C GLU A 140 17.90 17.13 -14.49
N ASP A 141 17.06 18.16 -14.25
CA ASP A 141 17.47 19.40 -13.56
C ASP A 141 17.09 19.46 -12.06
N ASP A 142 16.37 18.48 -11.52
CA ASP A 142 15.77 18.52 -10.18
C ASP A 142 16.06 17.28 -9.32
N ALA A 143 17.18 16.59 -9.57
CA ALA A 143 17.54 15.40 -8.81
C ALA A 143 17.75 15.75 -7.32
N LEU A 144 17.14 14.95 -6.44
CA LEU A 144 17.34 15.10 -5.00
C LEU A 144 18.77 14.75 -4.61
N GLN A 145 19.32 15.54 -3.69
CA GLN A 145 20.62 15.23 -3.09
C GLN A 145 20.51 13.99 -2.18
N PRO A 146 21.60 13.24 -1.96
CA PRO A 146 21.59 12.00 -1.17
C PRO A 146 20.93 12.14 0.21
N ASP A 147 21.20 13.23 0.93
CA ASP A 147 20.58 13.50 2.23
C ASP A 147 19.07 13.72 2.13
N GLN A 148 18.59 14.37 1.05
CA GLN A 148 17.17 14.57 0.80
C GLN A 148 16.48 13.23 0.47
N VAL A 149 17.13 12.36 -0.33
CA VAL A 149 16.62 11.00 -0.62
C VAL A 149 16.46 10.21 0.66
N LYS A 150 17.45 10.27 1.56
CA LYS A 150 17.40 9.63 2.87
C LYS A 150 16.26 10.18 3.73
N GLU A 151 16.10 11.51 3.79
CA GLU A 151 15.02 12.15 4.54
C GLU A 151 13.64 11.74 4.02
N VAL A 152 13.45 11.70 2.70
CA VAL A 152 12.21 11.25 2.05
C VAL A 152 11.91 9.80 2.44
N LEU A 153 12.89 8.88 2.36
CA LEU A 153 12.70 7.48 2.78
C LEU A 153 12.28 7.37 4.24
N VAL A 154 12.94 8.08 5.14
CA VAL A 154 12.62 8.05 6.58
C VAL A 154 11.18 8.50 6.84
N LYS A 155 10.75 9.61 6.22
CA LYS A 155 9.37 10.13 6.36
C LYS A 155 8.32 9.16 5.78
N VAL A 156 8.61 8.53 4.63
CA VAL A 156 7.71 7.55 4.02
C VAL A 156 7.66 6.27 4.87
N LEU A 157 8.80 5.81 5.42
CA LEU A 157 8.83 4.66 6.33
C LEU A 157 8.00 4.91 7.60
N ASP A 158 8.02 6.13 8.16
CA ASP A 158 7.20 6.47 9.32
C ASP A 158 5.69 6.45 8.96
N ALA A 159 5.32 6.94 7.77
CA ALA A 159 3.98 6.83 7.24
C ALA A 159 3.54 5.37 7.04
N VAL A 160 4.37 4.56 6.38
CA VAL A 160 4.11 3.12 6.14
C VAL A 160 4.02 2.36 7.46
N LYS A 161 4.85 2.71 8.44
CA LYS A 161 4.76 2.14 9.79
C LYS A 161 3.38 2.39 10.41
N LEU A 162 2.85 3.61 10.35
CA LEU A 162 1.50 3.91 10.85
C LEU A 162 0.43 3.11 10.11
N VAL A 163 0.54 2.94 8.79
CA VAL A 163 -0.37 2.10 8.00
C VAL A 163 -0.36 0.67 8.53
N HIS A 164 0.82 0.07 8.69
CA HIS A 164 0.99 -1.31 9.17
C HIS A 164 0.58 -1.50 10.63
N ASP A 165 0.83 -0.51 11.50
CA ASP A 165 0.40 -0.51 12.92
C ASP A 165 -1.15 -0.47 13.06
N ASN A 166 -1.89 -0.13 11.98
CA ASN A 166 -3.35 -0.19 11.90
C ASN A 166 -3.88 -1.39 11.09
N ASP A 167 -3.07 -2.45 10.93
CA ASP A 167 -3.39 -3.67 10.20
C ASP A 167 -3.80 -3.43 8.73
N LEU A 168 -3.29 -2.35 8.14
CA LEU A 168 -3.50 -2.00 6.74
C LEU A 168 -2.23 -2.24 5.92
N LEU A 169 -2.40 -2.49 4.63
CA LEU A 169 -1.33 -2.50 3.64
C LEU A 169 -1.63 -1.49 2.55
N HIS A 170 -0.58 -0.83 2.04
CA HIS A 170 -0.74 0.13 0.95
C HIS A 170 -0.99 -0.55 -0.40
N ARG A 171 -0.21 -1.59 -0.72
CA ARG A 171 -0.35 -2.49 -1.89
C ARG A 171 -0.07 -1.86 -3.27
N ASP A 172 0.23 -0.58 -3.32
CA ASP A 172 0.53 0.12 -4.57
C ASP A 172 1.64 1.17 -4.42
N ILE A 173 2.64 0.89 -3.56
CA ILE A 173 3.79 1.77 -3.41
C ILE A 173 4.62 1.75 -4.70
N SER A 174 4.90 2.95 -5.22
CA SER A 174 5.69 3.18 -6.43
C SER A 174 6.03 4.66 -6.53
N PRO A 175 6.97 5.08 -7.37
CA PRO A 175 7.38 6.48 -7.44
C PRO A 175 6.27 7.46 -7.80
N ASP A 176 5.29 7.05 -8.60
CA ASP A 176 4.13 7.85 -9.01
C ASP A 176 3.08 8.00 -7.90
N ASN A 177 3.16 7.21 -6.82
CA ASN A 177 2.26 7.27 -5.66
C ASN A 177 2.90 7.93 -4.42
N ILE A 178 4.06 8.56 -4.57
CA ILE A 178 4.70 9.39 -3.54
C ILE A 178 4.89 10.79 -4.14
N LEU A 179 4.13 11.76 -3.62
CA LEU A 179 4.24 13.16 -4.04
C LEU A 179 5.17 13.91 -3.09
N LEU A 180 6.08 14.71 -3.62
CA LEU A 180 6.76 15.75 -2.84
C LEU A 180 5.94 17.03 -2.95
N ASP A 181 5.51 17.56 -1.81
CA ASP A 181 4.82 18.84 -1.77
C ASP A 181 5.77 20.00 -2.09
N LYS A 182 5.25 21.21 -2.14
CA LYS A 182 6.04 22.42 -2.45
C LYS A 182 7.15 22.73 -1.45
N TRP A 183 7.17 22.06 -0.29
CA TRP A 183 8.24 22.17 0.71
C TRP A 183 9.19 20.97 0.69
N GLY A 184 9.02 20.02 -0.25
CA GLY A 184 9.84 18.83 -0.37
C GLY A 184 9.44 17.71 0.61
N SER A 185 8.29 17.82 1.29
CA SER A 185 7.80 16.74 2.16
C SER A 185 7.06 15.68 1.36
N PRO A 186 7.40 14.38 1.52
CA PRO A 186 6.70 13.31 0.81
C PRO A 186 5.30 13.08 1.38
N VAL A 187 4.34 12.80 0.50
CA VAL A 187 2.99 12.40 0.86
C VAL A 187 2.65 11.13 0.08
N LEU A 188 2.35 10.06 0.80
CA LEU A 188 1.91 8.79 0.26
C LEU A 188 0.44 8.90 -0.14
N ILE A 189 0.15 8.56 -1.40
CA ILE A 189 -1.18 8.64 -1.99
C ILE A 189 -1.58 7.29 -2.56
N ASP A 190 -2.85 7.11 -2.83
CA ASP A 190 -3.40 6.04 -3.68
C ASP A 190 -3.22 4.60 -3.16
N PHE A 191 -3.95 4.26 -2.08
CA PHE A 191 -4.02 2.90 -1.55
C PHE A 191 -4.70 1.93 -2.54
N GLY A 192 -4.24 0.69 -2.58
CA GLY A 192 -4.57 -0.28 -3.63
C GLY A 192 -5.50 -1.45 -3.24
N ALA A 193 -6.22 -1.39 -2.10
CA ALA A 193 -7.04 -2.52 -1.65
C ALA A 193 -8.24 -2.81 -2.58
N ALA A 194 -8.93 -1.77 -3.05
CA ALA A 194 -10.03 -1.93 -4.01
C ALA A 194 -9.53 -2.45 -5.37
N ARG A 195 -8.31 -2.06 -5.76
CA ARG A 195 -7.63 -2.57 -6.96
C ARG A 195 -7.32 -4.07 -6.84
N GLU A 196 -6.89 -4.53 -5.67
CA GLU A 196 -6.60 -5.96 -5.44
C GLU A 196 -7.83 -6.84 -5.62
N GLU A 197 -8.98 -6.46 -5.04
CA GLU A 197 -10.21 -7.25 -5.16
C GLU A 197 -10.73 -7.25 -6.61
N ALA A 198 -10.75 -6.08 -7.24
CA ALA A 198 -11.12 -6.00 -8.66
C ALA A 198 -10.17 -6.83 -9.53
N SER A 199 -8.87 -6.86 -9.22
CA SER A 199 -7.90 -7.73 -9.91
C SER A 199 -8.15 -9.21 -9.68
N ARG A 200 -8.52 -9.63 -8.45
CA ARG A 200 -8.90 -11.02 -8.16
C ARG A 200 -10.11 -11.46 -8.97
N GLU A 201 -11.14 -10.61 -9.04
CA GLU A 201 -12.36 -10.86 -9.80
C GLU A 201 -12.11 -10.81 -11.32
N THR A 202 -11.26 -9.89 -11.78
CA THR A 202 -10.91 -9.78 -13.21
C THR A 202 -10.04 -10.95 -13.66
N ARG A 203 -9.17 -11.51 -12.82
CA ARG A 203 -8.40 -12.73 -13.14
C ARG A 203 -9.28 -13.93 -13.46
N ALA A 204 -10.46 -14.00 -12.86
CA ALA A 204 -11.44 -15.05 -13.17
C ALA A 204 -12.08 -14.86 -14.56
N VAL A 205 -12.02 -13.65 -15.14
CA VAL A 205 -12.65 -13.28 -16.42
C VAL A 205 -11.61 -13.06 -17.53
N SER A 206 -10.48 -12.45 -17.18
CA SER A 206 -9.36 -12.19 -18.11
C SER A 206 -8.03 -12.27 -17.33
N ALA A 207 -7.03 -12.92 -17.89
CA ALA A 207 -5.71 -13.14 -17.25
C ALA A 207 -4.88 -11.84 -17.04
N VAL A 208 -5.52 -10.69 -16.90
CA VAL A 208 -4.85 -9.40 -16.74
C VAL A 208 -4.54 -9.17 -15.26
N LEU A 209 -3.27 -9.29 -14.91
CA LEU A 209 -2.71 -8.91 -13.62
C LEU A 209 -2.43 -7.41 -13.62
N VAL A 210 -3.00 -6.68 -12.66
CA VAL A 210 -2.63 -5.27 -12.46
C VAL A 210 -1.51 -5.21 -11.44
N VAL A 211 -0.30 -5.31 -11.94
CA VAL A 211 0.95 -5.19 -11.20
C VAL A 211 1.79 -4.08 -11.84
N LYS A 212 2.61 -3.42 -11.06
CA LYS A 212 3.56 -2.43 -11.57
C LYS A 212 4.91 -3.12 -11.75
N ASP A 213 5.30 -3.31 -13.00
CA ASP A 213 6.57 -3.95 -13.35
C ASP A 213 7.74 -3.23 -12.68
N GLY A 214 8.65 -4.01 -12.11
CA GLY A 214 9.78 -3.53 -11.34
C GLY A 214 9.46 -3.24 -9.87
N TYR A 215 8.24 -2.82 -9.51
CA TYR A 215 7.90 -2.44 -8.13
C TYR A 215 7.10 -3.50 -7.38
N SER A 216 6.24 -4.25 -8.07
CA SER A 216 5.41 -5.27 -7.44
C SER A 216 6.24 -6.49 -7.03
N PRO A 217 6.16 -6.97 -5.77
CA PRO A 217 6.81 -8.18 -5.34
C PRO A 217 6.15 -9.42 -5.96
N GLN A 218 6.88 -10.54 -6.00
CA GLN A 218 6.44 -11.77 -6.66
C GLN A 218 5.08 -12.30 -6.19
N GLU A 219 4.77 -12.17 -4.90
CA GLU A 219 3.51 -12.64 -4.32
C GLU A 219 2.28 -11.94 -4.88
N PHE A 220 2.42 -10.79 -5.57
CA PHE A 220 1.31 -10.11 -6.25
C PHE A 220 0.94 -10.76 -7.58
N TYR A 221 1.83 -11.57 -8.15
CA TYR A 221 1.59 -12.24 -9.43
C TYR A 221 0.86 -13.58 -9.30
N PHE A 222 0.72 -14.11 -8.07
CA PHE A 222 0.07 -15.40 -7.84
C PHE A 222 -1.31 -15.24 -7.19
N SER A 223 -2.29 -16.02 -7.66
CA SER A 223 -3.56 -16.14 -6.96
C SER A 223 -3.34 -16.79 -5.59
N GLY A 224 -3.72 -16.09 -4.52
CA GLY A 224 -3.50 -16.55 -3.15
C GLY A 224 -2.12 -16.25 -2.57
N GLY A 225 -1.27 -15.50 -3.26
CA GLY A 225 -0.03 -14.97 -2.69
C GLY A 225 -0.31 -14.18 -1.41
N LYS A 226 0.36 -14.54 -0.31
CA LYS A 226 0.13 -13.89 0.99
C LYS A 226 0.86 -12.55 1.02
N GLN A 227 0.10 -11.47 0.96
CA GLN A 227 0.62 -10.12 1.14
C GLN A 227 0.85 -9.82 2.62
N SER A 228 1.89 -9.06 2.91
CA SER A 228 2.33 -8.72 4.26
C SER A 228 3.01 -7.34 4.28
N PRO A 229 3.33 -6.78 5.45
CA PRO A 229 4.13 -5.56 5.53
C PRO A 229 5.42 -5.60 4.68
N SER A 230 6.10 -6.75 4.62
CA SER A 230 7.31 -6.89 3.78
C SER A 230 7.04 -6.78 2.28
N SER A 231 5.79 -6.92 1.82
CA SER A 231 5.40 -6.69 0.43
C SER A 231 5.43 -5.19 0.09
N ASP A 232 4.87 -4.34 0.96
CA ASP A 232 4.96 -2.89 0.82
C ASP A 232 6.41 -2.40 0.93
N LEU A 233 7.19 -3.00 1.84
CA LEU A 233 8.61 -2.64 2.00
C LEU A 233 9.45 -3.03 0.79
N TYR A 234 9.15 -4.15 0.11
CA TYR A 234 9.76 -4.45 -1.18
C TYR A 234 9.47 -3.37 -2.22
N ALA A 235 8.20 -2.98 -2.36
CA ALA A 235 7.78 -1.96 -3.32
C ALA A 235 8.42 -0.59 -3.01
N LEU A 236 8.56 -0.25 -1.73
CA LEU A 236 9.27 0.94 -1.28
C LEU A 236 10.78 0.84 -1.60
N GLY A 237 11.40 -0.32 -1.38
CA GLY A 237 12.79 -0.59 -1.76
C GLY A 237 13.00 -0.40 -3.27
N ALA A 238 12.11 -0.97 -4.08
CA ALA A 238 12.14 -0.82 -5.54
C ALA A 238 11.98 0.64 -6.00
N THR A 239 11.15 1.42 -5.30
CA THR A 239 10.99 2.86 -5.54
C THR A 239 12.28 3.61 -5.29
N PHE A 240 12.96 3.36 -4.17
CA PHE A 240 14.22 4.04 -3.84
C PHE A 240 15.42 3.49 -4.61
N TYR A 241 15.38 2.22 -4.99
CA TYR A 241 16.33 1.66 -5.96
C TYR A 241 16.29 2.46 -7.26
N HIS A 242 15.09 2.66 -7.83
CA HIS A 242 14.92 3.44 -9.06
C HIS A 242 15.38 4.89 -8.88
N MET A 243 15.06 5.51 -7.75
CA MET A 243 15.47 6.89 -7.45
C MET A 243 17.00 7.06 -7.38
N ILE A 244 17.72 6.08 -6.82
CA ILE A 244 19.17 6.15 -6.64
C ILE A 244 19.91 5.72 -7.91
N SER A 245 19.46 4.63 -8.56
CA SER A 245 20.14 4.07 -9.74
C SER A 245 19.75 4.75 -11.05
N GLY A 246 18.63 5.50 -11.07
CA GLY A 246 18.04 6.06 -12.30
C GLY A 246 17.35 5.02 -13.19
N VAL A 247 17.34 3.74 -12.81
CA VAL A 247 16.78 2.64 -13.60
C VAL A 247 15.82 1.82 -12.74
N ALA A 248 14.61 1.57 -13.24
CA ALA A 248 13.67 0.68 -12.56
C ALA A 248 14.27 -0.72 -12.39
N PRO A 249 14.09 -1.38 -11.23
CA PRO A 249 14.63 -2.72 -11.04
C PRO A 249 13.95 -3.74 -11.96
N PRO A 250 14.62 -4.85 -12.29
CA PRO A 250 14.01 -5.96 -13.02
C PRO A 250 12.77 -6.48 -12.30
N ASN A 251 11.78 -6.90 -13.07
CA ASN A 251 10.53 -7.42 -12.54
C ASN A 251 10.78 -8.65 -11.63
N SER A 252 10.03 -8.74 -10.54
CA SER A 252 10.24 -9.75 -9.49
C SER A 252 10.03 -11.19 -9.97
N GLN A 253 9.24 -11.43 -11.04
CA GLN A 253 9.08 -12.76 -11.62
C GLN A 253 10.35 -13.20 -12.35
N THR A 254 10.99 -12.29 -13.12
CA THR A 254 12.28 -12.56 -13.77
C THR A 254 13.34 -12.87 -12.70
N ARG A 255 13.44 -12.04 -11.65
CA ARG A 255 14.37 -12.28 -10.53
C ARG A 255 14.14 -13.62 -9.87
N MET A 256 12.87 -14.01 -9.64
CA MET A 256 12.53 -15.32 -9.07
C MET A 256 12.87 -16.47 -10.00
N ALA A 257 12.67 -16.32 -11.30
CA ALA A 257 13.04 -17.35 -12.30
C ALA A 257 14.56 -17.60 -12.32
N GLU A 258 15.36 -16.53 -12.31
CA GLU A 258 16.82 -16.63 -12.24
C GLU A 258 17.29 -17.26 -10.92
N PHE A 259 16.69 -16.84 -9.80
CA PHE A 259 16.94 -17.44 -8.48
C PHE A 259 16.64 -18.96 -8.48
N ALA A 260 15.50 -19.37 -9.04
CA ALA A 260 15.12 -20.78 -9.13
C ALA A 260 16.06 -21.60 -10.07
N ALA A 261 16.66 -20.94 -11.05
CA ALA A 261 17.66 -21.53 -11.94
C ALA A 261 19.09 -21.55 -11.35
N ASN A 262 19.28 -21.05 -10.11
CA ASN A 262 20.57 -20.81 -9.45
C ASN A 262 21.49 -19.87 -10.26
N ASN A 263 20.92 -18.95 -11.01
CA ASN A 263 21.63 -17.88 -11.67
C ASN A 263 21.77 -16.66 -10.76
N PRO A 264 22.73 -15.75 -11.04
CA PRO A 264 22.81 -14.47 -10.34
C PRO A 264 21.53 -13.65 -10.48
N ASP A 265 21.17 -12.91 -9.42
CA ASP A 265 20.03 -11.98 -9.46
C ASP A 265 20.30 -10.89 -10.51
N PRO A 266 19.41 -10.68 -11.50
CA PRO A 266 19.58 -9.61 -12.49
C PRO A 266 19.46 -8.20 -11.90
N CYS A 267 18.97 -8.06 -10.65
CA CYS A 267 18.95 -6.81 -9.90
C CYS A 267 20.29 -6.62 -9.18
N GLU A 268 21.18 -5.82 -9.76
CA GLU A 268 22.44 -5.50 -9.12
C GLU A 268 22.22 -4.70 -7.83
N PRO A 269 22.87 -5.07 -6.69
CA PRO A 269 22.70 -4.34 -5.44
C PRO A 269 23.15 -2.89 -5.57
N LEU A 270 22.55 -1.98 -4.81
CA LEU A 270 22.99 -0.59 -4.71
C LEU A 270 24.29 -0.45 -3.91
N SER A 271 24.46 -1.30 -2.90
CA SER A 271 25.63 -1.29 -2.01
C SER A 271 26.93 -1.45 -2.81
N GLY A 272 27.90 -0.54 -2.55
CA GLY A 272 29.19 -0.50 -3.25
C GLY A 272 29.20 0.20 -4.61
N ARG A 273 28.04 0.61 -5.15
CA ARG A 273 27.95 1.29 -6.46
C ARG A 273 27.81 2.80 -6.37
N PHE A 274 27.27 3.32 -5.27
CA PHE A 274 26.93 4.73 -5.07
C PHE A 274 27.63 5.27 -3.82
N PRO A 275 28.90 5.72 -3.95
CA PRO A 275 29.72 6.12 -2.81
C PRO A 275 29.23 7.41 -2.11
N GLU A 276 28.35 8.18 -2.74
CA GLU A 276 27.71 9.36 -2.19
C GLU A 276 26.66 9.06 -1.11
N TYR A 277 26.24 7.78 -1.02
CA TYR A 277 25.30 7.31 0.01
C TYR A 277 26.00 6.50 1.09
N ASP A 278 25.48 6.54 2.30
CA ASP A 278 25.93 5.65 3.38
C ASP A 278 25.70 4.16 3.00
N MET A 279 26.74 3.34 3.18
CA MET A 279 26.69 1.91 2.86
C MET A 279 25.53 1.21 3.55
N ALA A 280 25.29 1.49 4.84
CA ALA A 280 24.20 0.85 5.59
C ALA A 280 22.81 1.27 5.09
N PHE A 281 22.68 2.48 4.55
CA PHE A 281 21.47 2.96 3.91
C PHE A 281 21.17 2.15 2.65
N LEU A 282 22.18 1.93 1.79
CA LEU A 282 22.05 1.15 0.57
C LEU A 282 21.79 -0.33 0.86
N GLU A 283 22.53 -0.93 1.80
CA GLU A 283 22.34 -2.32 2.26
C GLU A 283 20.91 -2.57 2.78
N ALA A 284 20.30 -1.58 3.45
CA ALA A 284 18.94 -1.69 3.97
C ALA A 284 17.90 -1.71 2.83
N ILE A 285 18.13 -0.94 1.75
CA ILE A 285 17.29 -0.97 0.54
C ILE A 285 17.46 -2.33 -0.16
N ASP A 286 18.71 -2.77 -0.38
CA ASP A 286 19.01 -4.07 -1.01
C ASP A 286 18.32 -5.21 -0.23
N LYS A 287 18.40 -5.19 1.11
CA LYS A 287 17.73 -6.17 1.97
C LYS A 287 16.21 -6.14 1.81
N ALA A 288 15.60 -4.95 1.74
CA ALA A 288 14.15 -4.83 1.53
C ALA A 288 13.71 -5.43 0.20
N MET A 289 14.59 -5.40 -0.80
CA MET A 289 14.37 -5.93 -2.15
C MET A 289 14.75 -7.41 -2.31
N SER A 290 15.10 -8.15 -1.25
CA SER A 290 15.34 -9.60 -1.36
C SER A 290 14.18 -10.30 -2.05
N VAL A 291 14.49 -11.25 -2.96
CA VAL A 291 13.47 -11.93 -3.77
C VAL A 291 12.52 -12.72 -2.87
N LEU A 292 13.06 -13.43 -1.87
CA LEU A 292 12.28 -14.23 -0.93
C LEU A 292 11.68 -13.35 0.17
N PRO A 293 10.35 -13.38 0.39
CA PRO A 293 9.69 -12.53 1.39
C PRO A 293 10.25 -12.65 2.81
N LYS A 294 10.73 -13.85 3.20
CA LYS A 294 11.29 -14.11 4.54
C LYS A 294 12.65 -13.45 4.77
N GLU A 295 13.39 -13.15 3.72
CA GLU A 295 14.73 -12.55 3.77
C GLU A 295 14.68 -11.02 3.76
N ARG A 296 13.53 -10.46 3.42
CA ARG A 296 13.30 -9.02 3.40
C ARG A 296 13.29 -8.43 4.80
N VAL A 297 13.38 -7.12 4.87
CA VAL A 297 12.98 -6.37 6.06
C VAL A 297 11.51 -6.65 6.34
N GLN A 298 11.16 -7.04 7.58
CA GLN A 298 9.82 -7.48 7.92
C GLN A 298 8.90 -6.35 8.38
N THR A 299 9.46 -5.27 8.95
CA THR A 299 8.70 -4.13 9.45
C THR A 299 9.38 -2.81 9.11
N ALA A 300 8.59 -1.74 8.92
CA ALA A 300 9.12 -0.41 8.73
C ALA A 300 9.99 0.05 9.93
N ARG A 301 9.66 -0.39 11.14
CA ARG A 301 10.46 -0.14 12.34
C ARG A 301 11.84 -0.80 12.26
N GLU A 302 11.93 -2.05 11.79
CA GLU A 302 13.22 -2.71 11.55
C GLU A 302 14.05 -1.92 10.56
N TRP A 303 13.45 -1.48 9.45
CA TRP A 303 14.16 -0.69 8.44
C TRP A 303 14.68 0.64 8.99
N LEU A 304 13.83 1.40 9.68
CA LEU A 304 14.24 2.63 10.35
C LEU A 304 15.44 2.37 11.29
N GLY A 305 15.40 1.27 12.05
CA GLY A 305 16.52 0.87 12.92
C GLY A 305 17.82 0.62 12.15
N LEU A 306 17.77 -0.03 10.99
CA LEU A 306 18.96 -0.30 10.17
C LEU A 306 19.65 0.98 9.67
N ILE A 307 18.86 2.00 9.30
CA ILE A 307 19.39 3.26 8.75
C ILE A 307 19.73 4.31 9.82
N THR A 308 19.22 4.19 11.06
CA THR A 308 19.47 5.16 12.14
C THR A 308 20.56 4.70 13.10
N GLN A 309 20.62 3.42 13.49
CA GLN A 309 21.57 2.89 14.48
C GLN A 309 23.05 3.02 14.07
N ARG A 310 23.35 3.09 12.77
CA ARG A 310 24.71 3.25 12.26
C ARG A 310 25.15 4.70 12.12
N SER A 311 24.21 5.64 12.03
CA SER A 311 24.53 7.07 12.08
C SER A 311 25.13 7.47 13.44
N GLU A 312 24.77 6.78 14.52
CA GLU A 312 25.37 6.96 15.86
C GLU A 312 26.75 6.29 16.00
N ARG A 313 27.09 5.33 15.14
CA ARG A 313 28.42 4.70 15.10
C ARG A 313 29.42 5.40 14.18
N ALA A 314 28.99 6.34 13.36
CA ALA A 314 29.83 7.14 12.49
C ALA A 314 30.44 8.30 13.27
N THR A 315 31.71 8.13 13.65
CA THR A 315 32.67 9.05 14.25
C THR A 315 32.45 9.39 15.72
N PRO A 316 33.28 8.86 16.62
CA PRO A 316 33.53 9.57 17.86
C PRO A 316 34.07 10.94 17.48
N ILE A 317 33.32 12.00 17.78
CA ILE A 317 33.81 13.37 17.71
C ILE A 317 35.12 13.37 18.50
N ARG A 318 36.26 13.41 17.81
CA ARG A 318 37.55 13.60 18.48
C ARG A 318 37.51 14.99 19.06
N MET A 319 36.98 15.10 20.27
CA MET A 319 37.01 16.33 21.05
C MET A 319 38.46 16.74 21.25
N ASN A 320 38.81 17.88 20.78
CA ASN A 320 40.13 18.42 21.01
C ASN A 320 40.17 18.99 22.44
N PRO A 321 40.92 18.39 23.38
CA PRO A 321 40.92 18.82 24.80
C PRO A 321 41.40 20.26 24.99
N ASN A 322 41.95 20.89 23.97
CA ASN A 322 42.43 22.27 24.00
C ASN A 322 41.41 23.29 23.45
N ASN A 323 40.30 22.84 22.89
CA ASN A 323 39.25 23.75 22.38
C ASN A 323 38.35 24.21 23.54
N LYS A 324 38.16 25.53 23.70
CA LYS A 324 37.30 26.11 24.75
C LYS A 324 35.86 25.63 24.65
N LEU A 325 35.34 25.41 23.42
CA LEU A 325 33.99 24.96 23.16
C LEU A 325 33.77 23.51 23.64
N ASP A 326 34.76 22.64 23.39
CA ASP A 326 34.69 21.23 23.79
C ASP A 326 34.76 21.07 25.31
N LYS A 327 35.46 21.97 26.01
CA LYS A 327 35.47 22.02 27.49
C LYS A 327 34.10 22.42 28.06
N VAL A 328 33.40 23.37 27.41
CA VAL A 328 32.06 23.79 27.84
C VAL A 328 31.04 22.70 27.57
N LEU A 329 31.12 22.03 26.41
CA LEU A 329 30.24 20.91 26.06
C LEU A 329 30.44 19.73 27.03
N ASN A 330 31.69 19.34 27.32
CA ASN A 330 31.99 18.28 28.28
C ASN A 330 31.43 18.59 29.69
N ARG A 331 31.52 19.84 30.11
CA ARG A 331 30.98 20.29 31.39
C ARG A 331 29.47 20.19 31.42
N LEU A 332 28.76 20.67 30.38
CA LEU A 332 27.31 20.56 30.26
C LEU A 332 26.82 19.11 30.21
N VAL A 333 27.50 18.24 29.45
CA VAL A 333 27.18 16.82 29.37
C VAL A 333 27.36 16.15 30.73
N SER A 334 28.45 16.49 31.46
CA SER A 334 28.70 15.92 32.81
C SER A 334 27.64 16.41 33.80
N GLU A 335 27.30 17.68 33.82
CA GLU A 335 26.28 18.28 34.68
C GLU A 335 24.88 17.68 34.39
N THR A 336 24.56 17.45 33.09
CA THR A 336 23.28 16.83 32.68
C THR A 336 23.21 15.36 33.10
N ASN A 337 24.29 14.61 32.89
CA ASN A 337 24.35 13.19 33.31
C ASN A 337 24.26 13.04 34.83
N GLU A 338 24.91 13.92 35.59
CA GLU A 338 24.83 13.93 37.06
C GLU A 338 23.41 14.28 37.55
N PHE A 339 22.74 15.23 36.88
CA PHE A 339 21.35 15.57 37.15
C PHE A 339 20.40 14.39 36.86
N VAL A 340 20.56 13.71 35.70
CA VAL A 340 19.77 12.54 35.34
C VAL A 340 20.03 11.37 36.32
N TYR A 341 21.28 11.13 36.69
CA TYR A 341 21.63 10.07 37.64
C TYR A 341 21.05 10.31 39.03
N ASN A 342 21.06 11.57 39.47
CA ASN A 342 20.50 11.96 40.80
C ASN A 342 18.96 12.05 40.77
N SER A 343 18.33 12.16 39.61
CA SER A 343 16.86 12.24 39.43
C SER A 343 16.20 10.87 39.28
N GLN A 344 16.98 9.79 39.15
CA GLN A 344 16.41 8.44 39.13
C GLN A 344 15.96 8.04 40.52
N PRO A 345 14.73 7.51 40.73
CA PRO A 345 14.30 7.03 42.02
C PRO A 345 15.23 5.88 42.48
N ARG A 346 15.86 6.06 43.62
CA ARG A 346 16.70 5.00 44.22
C ARG A 346 15.82 3.82 44.52
N ASP A 347 16.09 2.68 43.90
CA ASP A 347 15.50 1.40 44.23
C ASP A 347 15.69 1.12 45.72
N VAL A 348 14.61 1.26 46.47
CA VAL A 348 14.55 0.84 47.87
C VAL A 348 14.52 -0.67 47.87
N LYS A 349 15.65 -1.29 48.22
CA LYS A 349 15.73 -2.75 48.43
C LYS A 349 14.64 -3.15 49.44
N PRO A 350 13.76 -4.10 49.13
CA PRO A 350 12.74 -4.55 50.07
C PRO A 350 13.44 -5.28 51.22
N LYS A 351 13.22 -4.82 52.47
CA LYS A 351 13.62 -5.52 53.67
C LYS A 351 12.98 -6.88 53.68
N SER A 352 13.79 -7.92 53.85
CA SER A 352 13.38 -9.31 54.02
C SER A 352 12.35 -9.45 55.15
N ARG A 353 11.11 -9.74 54.83
CA ARG A 353 10.09 -10.20 55.76
C ARG A 353 10.14 -11.73 55.81
N LYS A 354 10.21 -12.27 57.01
CA LYS A 354 10.11 -13.71 57.32
C LYS A 354 8.76 -14.24 56.79
N PRO A 355 8.67 -15.50 56.34
CA PRO A 355 7.43 -16.05 55.82
C PRO A 355 6.44 -16.29 56.96
N VAL A 356 5.30 -15.64 56.88
CA VAL A 356 4.10 -15.98 57.66
C VAL A 356 3.28 -16.93 56.78
N GLN A 357 3.12 -18.16 57.25
CA GLN A 357 2.16 -19.10 56.69
C GLN A 357 0.75 -18.55 56.90
N SER A 358 0.03 -18.30 55.82
CA SER A 358 -1.42 -18.14 55.84
C SER A 358 -2.00 -18.79 54.58
N GLU A 359 -2.90 -19.72 54.82
CA GLU A 359 -3.67 -20.47 53.84
C GLU A 359 -4.42 -19.54 52.86
N PRO A 360 -4.62 -19.91 51.56
CA PRO A 360 -5.34 -19.06 50.62
C PRO A 360 -6.84 -19.13 50.92
N LYS A 361 -7.42 -17.99 51.33
CA LYS A 361 -8.87 -17.77 51.27
C LYS A 361 -9.28 -17.65 49.82
N VAL A 362 -10.11 -18.59 49.39
CA VAL A 362 -10.82 -18.57 48.11
C VAL A 362 -11.67 -17.29 48.04
N ALA A 363 -11.33 -16.43 47.11
CA ALA A 363 -12.15 -15.24 46.80
C ALA A 363 -13.44 -15.68 46.15
N SER A 364 -14.58 -15.28 46.72
CA SER A 364 -15.92 -15.48 46.18
C SER A 364 -16.07 -14.77 44.80
N LYS A 365 -16.62 -15.49 43.82
CA LYS A 365 -16.95 -14.94 42.52
C LYS A 365 -17.94 -13.77 42.65
N PRO A 366 -17.79 -12.70 41.89
CA PRO A 366 -18.76 -11.62 41.88
C PRO A 366 -20.10 -12.04 41.26
N GLU A 367 -21.21 -11.60 41.82
CA GLU A 367 -22.60 -11.98 41.50
C GLU A 367 -23.01 -11.85 40.02
N TRP A 368 -22.33 -11.00 39.23
CA TRP A 368 -22.62 -10.85 37.78
C TRP A 368 -22.19 -12.05 36.95
N ALA A 369 -21.29 -12.90 37.43
CA ALA A 369 -20.80 -14.06 36.68
C ALA A 369 -21.81 -15.21 36.58
N ASP A 370 -22.82 -15.24 37.42
CA ASP A 370 -23.87 -16.26 37.41
C ASP A 370 -25.07 -15.85 36.52
N GLU A 371 -25.28 -14.56 36.27
CA GLU A 371 -26.27 -14.06 35.33
C GLU A 371 -25.90 -14.29 33.86
N PHE A 372 -24.62 -14.17 33.53
CA PHE A 372 -24.11 -14.38 32.16
C PHE A 372 -24.20 -15.85 31.68
N ASN A 373 -24.12 -16.79 32.62
CA ASN A 373 -24.25 -18.23 32.31
C ASN A 373 -25.70 -18.71 32.18
N LYS A 374 -26.68 -17.98 32.70
CA LYS A 374 -28.11 -18.31 32.53
C LYS A 374 -28.63 -17.92 31.16
N GLU A 375 -28.22 -16.79 30.60
CA GLU A 375 -28.64 -16.38 29.25
C GLU A 375 -28.07 -17.21 28.10
N THR A 376 -26.91 -17.84 28.31
CA THR A 376 -26.29 -18.71 27.29
C THR A 376 -26.86 -20.12 27.28
N THR A 377 -27.36 -20.64 28.42
CA THR A 377 -27.96 -21.97 28.51
C THR A 377 -29.39 -22.03 28.02
N ASP A 378 -30.15 -20.93 28.11
CA ASP A 378 -31.53 -20.88 27.60
C ASP A 378 -31.62 -20.71 26.06
N LYS A 379 -30.56 -20.14 25.43
CA LYS A 379 -30.46 -20.04 23.95
C LYS A 379 -30.03 -21.34 23.26
N VAL A 380 -29.44 -22.29 23.98
CA VAL A 380 -29.02 -23.59 23.42
C VAL A 380 -30.12 -24.63 23.50
N LYS A 381 -31.08 -24.53 24.47
CA LYS A 381 -32.19 -25.46 24.63
C LYS A 381 -33.39 -25.23 23.70
N SER A 382 -33.43 -24.14 22.97
CA SER A 382 -34.54 -23.84 22.03
C SER A 382 -34.25 -24.15 20.56
N ARG A 383 -33.19 -24.90 20.27
CA ARG A 383 -32.80 -25.26 18.89
C ARG A 383 -32.66 -26.76 18.59
N GLU A 384 -33.09 -27.62 19.51
CA GLU A 384 -33.20 -29.06 19.24
C GLU A 384 -34.68 -29.43 19.27
N VAL A 385 -35.38 -29.41 18.14
CA VAL A 385 -36.50 -30.27 17.69
C VAL A 385 -36.90 -29.78 16.29
N THR A 386 -36.52 -30.50 15.29
CA THR A 386 -37.21 -30.92 14.05
C THR A 386 -36.21 -31.03 12.89
N GLU A 387 -35.63 -32.19 12.74
CA GLU A 387 -35.26 -32.74 11.42
C GLU A 387 -35.52 -34.24 11.43
N THR A 388 -36.57 -34.65 10.72
CA THR A 388 -36.80 -36.02 10.29
C THR A 388 -36.03 -36.28 9.00
N PRO A 389 -35.41 -37.47 8.83
CA PRO A 389 -34.63 -37.78 7.64
C PRO A 389 -35.56 -38.20 6.50
N SER A 390 -35.43 -37.59 5.33
CA SER A 390 -35.99 -38.10 4.09
C SER A 390 -34.92 -38.80 3.26
N GLU A 391 -35.32 -39.96 2.79
CA GLU A 391 -34.61 -41.03 2.13
C GLU A 391 -33.76 -40.60 0.93
N ALA A 392 -32.58 -41.22 0.85
CA ALA A 392 -31.69 -41.21 -0.30
C ALA A 392 -32.28 -42.09 -1.42
N VAL A 393 -32.53 -41.51 -2.57
CA VAL A 393 -32.77 -42.25 -3.81
C VAL A 393 -31.48 -42.29 -4.62
N PHE A 394 -30.87 -43.46 -4.64
CA PHE A 394 -29.79 -43.81 -5.57
C PHE A 394 -30.39 -44.00 -6.98
N VAL A 395 -29.93 -43.22 -7.96
CA VAL A 395 -30.07 -43.57 -9.38
C VAL A 395 -28.71 -43.82 -9.96
N LYS A 396 -28.43 -45.09 -10.22
CA LYS A 396 -27.39 -45.59 -11.14
C LYS A 396 -27.90 -45.41 -12.56
N HIS A 397 -27.04 -44.92 -13.46
CA HIS A 397 -26.88 -45.24 -14.89
C HIS A 397 -26.13 -44.06 -15.53
N GLY A 398 -25.19 -44.21 -16.40
CA GLY A 398 -24.64 -45.30 -17.18
C GLY A 398 -23.53 -44.67 -18.04
N SER A 399 -22.51 -45.42 -18.25
CA SER A 399 -21.38 -45.12 -19.14
C SER A 399 -21.85 -44.88 -20.57
N LEU A 400 -21.36 -43.83 -21.22
CA LEU A 400 -21.33 -43.76 -22.67
C LEU A 400 -20.01 -43.17 -23.19
N ALA A 401 -19.50 -43.92 -24.12
CA ALA A 401 -18.26 -43.94 -24.82
C ALA A 401 -17.78 -42.61 -25.41
N VAL A 402 -16.46 -42.51 -25.41
CA VAL A 402 -15.62 -41.63 -26.24
C VAL A 402 -15.73 -42.07 -27.71
N PRO A 403 -15.80 -41.18 -28.70
CA PRO A 403 -15.28 -41.45 -30.01
C PRO A 403 -13.99 -40.71 -30.31
N ALA A 404 -13.11 -41.49 -30.92
CA ALA A 404 -11.75 -41.17 -31.29
C ALA A 404 -11.63 -40.16 -32.46
N LYS A 405 -10.48 -39.49 -32.44
CA LYS A 405 -9.67 -38.88 -33.48
C LYS A 405 -10.17 -38.99 -34.93
N LYS A 406 -10.17 -37.84 -35.61
CA LYS A 406 -9.78 -37.76 -37.02
C LYS A 406 -8.70 -36.68 -37.24
N LYS A 407 -7.52 -37.16 -37.59
CA LYS A 407 -6.43 -36.39 -38.26
C LYS A 407 -6.94 -35.93 -39.62
N ARG A 408 -6.62 -34.71 -40.00
CA ARG A 408 -6.48 -34.31 -41.40
C ARG A 408 -5.26 -33.43 -41.59
N THR A 409 -4.38 -33.97 -42.34
CA THR A 409 -3.17 -33.45 -43.00
C THR A 409 -3.54 -32.51 -44.16
N GLY A 410 -2.62 -31.57 -44.45
CA GLY A 410 -2.47 -31.09 -45.82
C GLY A 410 -2.37 -29.59 -45.94
N ILE A 411 -1.13 -29.02 -46.01
CA ILE A 411 -0.50 -28.50 -47.26
C ILE A 411 -1.19 -27.20 -47.74
N SER A 412 -0.55 -26.11 -47.96
CA SER A 412 0.67 -25.66 -48.59
C SER A 412 0.68 -24.15 -48.70
N ARG A 413 1.85 -23.55 -48.56
CA ARG A 413 2.46 -22.50 -49.37
C ARG A 413 1.50 -21.66 -50.24
N ILE A 414 1.65 -20.30 -50.15
CA ILE A 414 1.92 -19.43 -51.33
C ILE A 414 2.64 -18.17 -50.86
N PHE A 415 3.73 -17.90 -51.51
CA PHE A 415 4.57 -16.72 -51.62
C PHE A 415 3.83 -15.57 -52.34
N GLY A 416 4.29 -14.35 -52.10
CA GLY A 416 4.05 -13.16 -52.93
C GLY A 416 4.29 -11.91 -52.12
N LEU A 417 5.49 -11.39 -51.98
CA LEU A 417 6.15 -10.36 -52.78
C LEU A 417 5.14 -9.33 -53.38
N PHE A 418 5.19 -8.10 -52.89
CA PHE A 418 5.41 -6.95 -53.78
C PHE A 418 5.94 -5.75 -52.97
N ASP A 419 6.93 -5.16 -53.52
CA ASP A 419 7.79 -4.06 -53.28
C ASP A 419 7.10 -2.74 -53.77
N LYS A 420 7.50 -1.62 -53.16
CA LYS A 420 7.51 -0.24 -53.72
C LYS A 420 6.20 0.43 -54.16
N ASP A 421 5.81 1.54 -53.53
CA ASP A 421 6.27 2.93 -53.80
C ASP A 421 5.97 3.80 -52.57
#